data_ea8cddaf5570b3d00aacffe59764892f
#
_entry.id   ea8cddaf5570b3d00aacffe59764892f
#
_cell.length_a   1.000
_cell.length_b   1.000
_cell.length_c   1.000
_cell.angle_alpha   90.00
_cell.angle_beta   90.00
_cell.angle_gamma   90.00
#
_symmetry.space_group_name_H-M   'P 1'
#
loop_
_entity.id
_entity.type
_entity.pdbx_description
1 polymer ?
#
loop_
_entity_poly.entity_id
_entity_poly.type
_entity_poly.pdbx_seq_one_letter_code
_entity_poly.pdbx_strand_id
1 'polypeptide(L)'
;YKKYPSPRDQKVTLSAPTFRGNGNKDAYYPEDAFRLEAFMEKMPEDTACIIKHHPFVHQPVEIPPKWQNRVLDLTGKDHINDLMLITDLLITDYSSSIFEAAILEVPMLFYAFDEEEYMASRDFYFAYEEMVPGPVEHTFPAMTRKAARMVAGQWDPTEEERKKDVLAETADAALSLSQR
;
A
#
# COMPACT_ATOMS: atom_id res chain seq x y z
N TYR A 1 1.64 -10.21 -17.01
CA TYR A 1 0.21 -10.52 -17.27
C TYR A 1 -0.13 -12.03 -17.37
N LYS A 2 0.82 -12.94 -17.58
CA LYS A 2 0.52 -14.39 -17.71
C LYS A 2 0.67 -15.20 -16.43
N LYS A 3 1.23 -14.63 -15.35
CA LYS A 3 1.60 -15.38 -14.15
C LYS A 3 0.46 -15.45 -13.12
N TYR A 4 -0.38 -14.45 -13.07
CA TYR A 4 -1.52 -14.39 -12.16
C TYR A 4 -2.81 -14.27 -12.96
N PRO A 5 -3.82 -15.10 -12.68
CA PRO A 5 -5.13 -14.96 -13.27
C PRO A 5 -5.83 -13.76 -12.60
N SER A 6 -5.48 -12.55 -13.03
CA SER A 6 -6.38 -11.43 -12.83
C SER A 6 -7.33 -11.44 -14.01
N PRO A 7 -8.62 -11.59 -13.81
CA PRO A 7 -9.58 -11.25 -14.85
C PRO A 7 -9.30 -9.80 -15.27
N ARG A 8 -9.32 -9.53 -16.56
CA ARG A 8 -9.04 -8.20 -17.14
C ARG A 8 -9.93 -7.08 -16.60
N ASP A 9 -10.93 -7.45 -15.80
CA ASP A 9 -12.00 -6.60 -15.28
C ASP A 9 -11.96 -6.44 -13.75
N GLN A 10 -10.92 -6.96 -13.05
CA GLN A 10 -10.77 -6.77 -11.60
C GLN A 10 -9.85 -5.61 -11.28
N LYS A 11 -10.23 -4.85 -10.25
CA LYS A 11 -9.36 -3.88 -9.60
C LYS A 11 -8.42 -4.56 -8.63
N VAL A 12 -7.17 -4.12 -8.57
CA VAL A 12 -6.14 -4.72 -7.72
C VAL A 12 -5.69 -3.73 -6.65
N THR A 13 -5.88 -4.10 -5.39
CA THR A 13 -5.22 -3.44 -4.26
C THR A 13 -3.94 -4.19 -3.90
N LEU A 14 -2.85 -3.46 -3.70
CA LEU A 14 -1.58 -3.99 -3.21
C LEU A 14 -1.32 -3.47 -1.80
N SER A 15 -1.37 -4.34 -0.79
CA SER A 15 -0.97 -4.02 0.58
C SER A 15 0.51 -4.37 0.77
N ALA A 16 1.35 -3.34 0.88
CA ALA A 16 2.80 -3.47 0.99
C ALA A 16 3.36 -2.59 2.12
N PRO A 17 3.09 -2.92 3.38
CA PRO A 17 3.56 -2.15 4.52
C PRO A 17 5.05 -2.40 4.82
N THR A 18 5.67 -1.44 5.50
CA THR A 18 7.00 -1.60 6.11
C THR A 18 6.91 -2.54 7.31
N PHE A 19 7.95 -3.34 7.54
CA PHE A 19 8.04 -4.17 8.71
C PHE A 19 8.35 -3.34 9.98
N ARG A 20 8.02 -3.89 11.14
CA ARG A 20 8.42 -3.41 12.47
C ARG A 20 9.53 -4.30 13.01
N GLY A 21 10.26 -3.81 14.03
CA GLY A 21 11.45 -4.48 14.56
C GLY A 21 12.75 -3.89 13.99
N ASN A 22 13.89 -4.46 14.39
CA ASN A 22 15.23 -3.92 14.13
C ASN A 22 15.99 -4.66 13.02
N GLY A 23 15.29 -5.38 12.15
CA GLY A 23 15.88 -6.07 11.00
C GLY A 23 15.42 -7.52 10.87
N ASN A 24 16.16 -8.31 10.09
CA ASN A 24 15.73 -9.63 9.66
C ASN A 24 15.39 -10.63 10.78
N LYS A 25 15.97 -10.47 11.99
CA LYS A 25 15.79 -11.45 13.07
C LYS A 25 14.49 -11.28 13.85
N ASP A 26 13.96 -10.06 13.89
CA ASP A 26 12.81 -9.66 14.69
C ASP A 26 11.78 -8.86 13.88
N ALA A 27 11.88 -8.92 12.55
CA ALA A 27 10.94 -8.26 11.66
C ALA A 27 9.56 -8.90 11.75
N TYR A 28 8.55 -8.07 11.96
CA TYR A 28 7.14 -8.49 11.98
C TYR A 28 6.24 -7.39 11.40
N TYR A 29 5.01 -7.77 11.10
CA TYR A 29 3.91 -6.84 10.90
C TYR A 29 2.78 -7.23 11.87
N PRO A 30 2.20 -6.28 12.63
CA PRO A 30 1.17 -6.62 13.62
C PRO A 30 -0.04 -7.29 12.96
N GLU A 31 -0.44 -8.46 13.45
CA GLU A 31 -1.51 -9.27 12.87
C GLU A 31 -2.87 -8.57 12.85
N ASP A 32 -3.13 -7.74 13.86
CA ASP A 32 -4.38 -6.99 14.02
C ASP A 32 -4.38 -5.63 13.30
N ALA A 33 -3.23 -5.19 12.79
CA ALA A 33 -3.13 -3.94 12.04
C ALA A 33 -3.91 -3.99 10.72
N PHE A 34 -3.84 -5.11 10.00
CA PHE A 34 -4.58 -5.30 8.75
C PHE A 34 -5.47 -6.54 8.81
N ARG A 35 -6.73 -6.34 9.16
CA ARG A 35 -7.74 -7.40 9.27
C ARG A 35 -8.30 -7.75 7.90
N LEU A 36 -7.68 -8.71 7.21
CA LEU A 36 -7.94 -9.08 5.83
C LEU A 36 -9.43 -9.34 5.54
N GLU A 37 -10.10 -10.13 6.37
CA GLU A 37 -11.51 -10.47 6.18
C GLU A 37 -12.40 -9.23 6.21
N ALA A 38 -12.25 -8.39 7.23
CA ALA A 38 -13.00 -7.15 7.37
C ALA A 38 -12.68 -6.13 6.26
N PHE A 39 -11.46 -6.14 5.75
CA PHE A 39 -11.07 -5.34 4.58
C PHE A 39 -11.82 -5.82 3.34
N MET A 40 -11.74 -7.10 3.00
CA MET A 40 -12.34 -7.67 1.79
C MET A 40 -13.87 -7.57 1.78
N GLU A 41 -14.52 -7.60 2.95
CA GLU A 41 -15.98 -7.41 3.09
C GLU A 41 -16.44 -5.99 2.69
N LYS A 42 -15.55 -5.02 2.72
CA LYS A 42 -15.84 -3.63 2.34
C LYS A 42 -15.43 -3.30 0.91
N MET A 43 -14.60 -4.12 0.28
CA MET A 43 -14.17 -3.90 -1.10
C MET A 43 -15.27 -4.28 -2.09
N PRO A 44 -15.36 -3.56 -3.23
CA PRO A 44 -16.19 -3.98 -4.36
C PRO A 44 -15.95 -5.44 -4.75
N GLU A 45 -16.96 -6.12 -5.29
CA GLU A 45 -16.89 -7.55 -5.62
C GLU A 45 -15.82 -7.86 -6.69
N ASP A 46 -15.54 -6.91 -7.55
CA ASP A 46 -14.53 -6.98 -8.61
C ASP A 46 -13.11 -6.62 -8.12
N THR A 47 -12.89 -6.47 -6.81
CA THR A 47 -11.57 -6.12 -6.25
C THR A 47 -10.83 -7.35 -5.78
N ALA A 48 -9.60 -7.52 -6.25
CA ALA A 48 -8.60 -8.45 -5.71
C ALA A 48 -7.63 -7.73 -4.76
N CYS A 49 -7.09 -8.45 -3.78
CA CYS A 49 -6.08 -7.95 -2.86
C CYS A 49 -4.80 -8.78 -2.96
N ILE A 50 -3.68 -8.11 -3.20
CA ILE A 50 -2.35 -8.71 -3.08
C ILE A 50 -1.74 -8.23 -1.78
N ILE A 51 -1.28 -9.18 -0.95
CA ILE A 51 -0.51 -8.90 0.26
C ILE A 51 0.95 -9.15 -0.07
N LYS A 52 1.79 -8.17 0.25
CA LYS A 52 3.22 -8.18 -0.02
C LYS A 52 3.98 -7.61 1.17
N HIS A 53 4.14 -8.39 2.22
CA HIS A 53 5.01 -8.01 3.33
C HIS A 53 6.47 -7.94 2.89
N HIS A 54 7.27 -7.20 3.64
CA HIS A 54 8.71 -7.17 3.43
C HIS A 54 9.30 -8.59 3.54
N PRO A 55 10.33 -8.96 2.76
CA PRO A 55 10.92 -10.30 2.80
C PRO A 55 11.44 -10.75 4.17
N PHE A 56 11.68 -9.83 5.09
CA PHE A 56 12.08 -10.14 6.46
C PHE A 56 10.92 -10.63 7.34
N VAL A 57 9.68 -10.39 6.94
CA VAL A 57 8.49 -10.87 7.66
C VAL A 57 8.21 -12.29 7.20
N HIS A 58 8.40 -13.25 8.10
CA HIS A 58 8.23 -14.68 7.81
C HIS A 58 6.87 -15.25 8.24
N GLN A 59 6.04 -14.42 8.89
CA GLN A 59 4.70 -14.82 9.30
C GLN A 59 3.81 -15.03 8.06
N PRO A 60 3.22 -16.23 7.87
CA PRO A 60 2.28 -16.45 6.77
C PRO A 60 0.98 -15.68 7.02
N VAL A 61 0.39 -15.14 5.96
CA VAL A 61 -0.93 -14.53 6.03
C VAL A 61 -1.99 -15.61 5.91
N GLU A 62 -2.87 -15.72 6.91
CA GLU A 62 -4.02 -16.61 6.82
C GLU A 62 -5.09 -16.02 5.89
N ILE A 63 -5.36 -16.72 4.79
CA ILE A 63 -6.40 -16.34 3.83
C ILE A 63 -7.61 -17.25 4.03
N PRO A 64 -8.74 -16.74 4.55
CA PRO A 64 -9.94 -17.53 4.71
C PRO A 64 -10.42 -18.15 3.38
N PRO A 65 -10.96 -19.38 3.37
CA PRO A 65 -11.36 -20.07 2.15
C PRO A 65 -12.26 -19.26 1.20
N LYS A 66 -13.14 -18.43 1.75
CA LYS A 66 -14.06 -17.57 0.97
C LYS A 66 -13.34 -16.50 0.14
N TRP A 67 -12.06 -16.17 0.48
CA TRP A 67 -11.30 -15.13 -0.18
C TRP A 67 -10.16 -15.62 -1.06
N GLN A 68 -9.90 -16.94 -1.11
CA GLN A 68 -8.76 -17.52 -1.83
C GLN A 68 -8.76 -17.25 -3.35
N ASN A 69 -9.90 -16.92 -3.92
CA ASN A 69 -10.05 -16.54 -5.33
C ASN A 69 -9.83 -15.05 -5.60
N ARG A 70 -9.75 -14.22 -4.54
CA ARG A 70 -9.60 -12.76 -4.63
C ARG A 70 -8.40 -12.21 -3.84
N VAL A 71 -7.73 -13.04 -3.05
CA VAL A 71 -6.58 -12.64 -2.24
C VAL A 71 -5.39 -13.51 -2.55
N LEU A 72 -4.22 -12.88 -2.72
CA LEU A 72 -2.95 -13.56 -2.95
C LEU A 72 -1.91 -13.05 -1.95
N ASP A 73 -1.26 -13.95 -1.23
CA ASP A 73 -0.05 -13.63 -0.48
C ASP A 73 1.19 -13.88 -1.36
N LEU A 74 1.86 -12.79 -1.72
CA LEU A 74 3.08 -12.79 -2.53
C LEU A 74 4.31 -12.34 -1.72
N THR A 75 4.25 -12.42 -0.40
CA THR A 75 5.39 -12.23 0.50
C THR A 75 6.54 -13.17 0.12
N GLY A 76 7.74 -12.63 -0.04
CA GLY A 76 8.90 -13.43 -0.49
C GLY A 76 8.89 -13.91 -1.95
N LYS A 77 7.82 -13.61 -2.70
CA LYS A 77 7.68 -13.95 -4.14
C LYS A 77 7.75 -12.66 -4.93
N ASP A 78 7.88 -12.68 -6.20
CA ASP A 78 7.85 -11.56 -7.14
C ASP A 78 8.40 -10.20 -6.65
N HIS A 79 8.92 -9.39 -7.53
CA HIS A 79 9.34 -8.04 -7.21
C HIS A 79 8.13 -7.11 -7.06
N ILE A 80 8.20 -6.20 -6.07
CA ILE A 80 7.11 -5.23 -5.84
C ILE A 80 6.86 -4.36 -7.07
N ASN A 81 7.89 -4.00 -7.82
CA ASN A 81 7.77 -3.19 -9.03
C ASN A 81 6.96 -3.89 -10.13
N ASP A 82 7.10 -5.22 -10.27
CA ASP A 82 6.29 -6.00 -11.21
C ASP A 82 4.82 -6.04 -10.81
N LEU A 83 4.55 -6.07 -9.49
CA LEU A 83 3.20 -6.03 -8.95
C LEU A 83 2.56 -4.66 -9.12
N MET A 84 3.31 -3.58 -9.01
CA MET A 84 2.81 -2.21 -9.22
C MET A 84 2.27 -2.00 -10.64
N LEU A 85 2.78 -2.71 -11.66
CA LEU A 85 2.28 -2.62 -13.04
C LEU A 85 0.84 -3.10 -13.22
N ILE A 86 0.31 -3.83 -12.24
CA ILE A 86 -1.06 -4.36 -12.25
C ILE A 86 -1.90 -3.81 -11.09
N THR A 87 -1.37 -2.85 -10.35
CA THR A 87 -1.99 -2.29 -9.13
C THR A 87 -2.81 -1.05 -9.46
N ASP A 88 -4.07 -1.04 -9.04
CA ASP A 88 -4.96 0.14 -9.11
C ASP A 88 -4.89 0.99 -7.83
N LEU A 89 -4.49 0.42 -6.70
CA LEU A 89 -4.30 1.13 -5.43
C LEU A 89 -3.20 0.47 -4.60
N LEU A 90 -2.15 1.21 -4.28
CA LEU A 90 -1.14 0.83 -3.30
C LEU A 90 -1.58 1.29 -1.90
N ILE A 91 -1.64 0.35 -0.95
CA ILE A 91 -1.81 0.64 0.48
C ILE A 91 -0.46 0.37 1.14
N THR A 92 0.15 1.39 1.69
CA THR A 92 1.48 1.32 2.30
C THR A 92 1.58 2.24 3.51
N ASP A 93 2.77 2.40 4.06
CA ASP A 93 3.08 3.30 5.16
C ASP A 93 4.41 4.03 4.90
N TYR A 94 5.48 3.71 5.58
CA TYR A 94 6.77 4.41 5.54
C TYR A 94 7.76 3.85 4.52
N SER A 95 7.26 3.18 3.49
CA SER A 95 8.07 2.48 2.48
C SER A 95 8.66 3.41 1.43
N SER A 96 9.90 3.18 1.02
CA SER A 96 10.50 3.87 -0.13
C SER A 96 9.87 3.48 -1.48
N SER A 97 9.06 2.43 -1.53
CA SER A 97 8.35 2.01 -2.75
C SER A 97 7.33 3.03 -3.28
N ILE A 98 7.08 4.10 -2.50
CA ILE A 98 6.27 5.25 -2.95
C ILE A 98 6.89 5.95 -4.16
N PHE A 99 8.22 5.95 -4.31
CA PHE A 99 8.88 6.60 -5.45
C PHE A 99 8.60 5.85 -6.76
N GLU A 100 8.69 4.53 -6.75
CA GLU A 100 8.36 3.69 -7.91
C GLU A 100 6.87 3.79 -8.24
N ALA A 101 6.01 3.77 -7.22
CA ALA A 101 4.57 3.94 -7.40
C ALA A 101 4.22 5.32 -8.00
N ALA A 102 4.93 6.39 -7.58
CA ALA A 102 4.76 7.73 -8.14
C ALA A 102 5.14 7.79 -9.63
N ILE A 103 6.28 7.19 -10.01
CA ILE A 103 6.71 7.12 -11.43
C ILE A 103 5.69 6.36 -12.29
N LEU A 104 5.06 5.34 -11.74
CA LEU A 104 4.05 4.53 -12.42
C LEU A 104 2.63 5.13 -12.32
N GLU A 105 2.50 6.28 -11.68
CA GLU A 105 1.22 6.96 -11.42
C GLU A 105 0.19 6.09 -10.68
N VAL A 106 0.67 5.14 -9.86
CA VAL A 106 -0.20 4.28 -9.04
C VAL A 106 -0.79 5.08 -7.88
N PRO A 107 -2.12 5.13 -7.73
CA PRO A 107 -2.76 5.74 -6.58
C PRO A 107 -2.27 5.15 -5.27
N MET A 108 -1.99 5.99 -4.27
CA MET A 108 -1.47 5.57 -2.96
C MET A 108 -2.41 5.97 -1.83
N LEU A 109 -2.58 5.07 -0.87
CA LEU A 109 -3.24 5.29 0.42
C LEU A 109 -2.27 4.91 1.52
N PHE A 110 -2.06 5.81 2.46
CA PHE A 110 -1.12 5.63 3.57
C PHE A 110 -1.87 5.22 4.83
N TYR A 111 -1.49 4.06 5.38
CA TYR A 111 -2.05 3.55 6.62
C TYR A 111 -1.01 3.62 7.73
N ALA A 112 -1.00 4.76 8.43
CA ALA A 112 -0.01 5.13 9.44
C ALA A 112 -0.58 4.96 10.86
N PHE A 113 -1.01 3.74 11.23
CA PHE A 113 -1.67 3.44 12.50
C PHE A 113 -0.79 3.64 13.74
N ASP A 114 0.51 3.65 13.56
CA ASP A 114 1.54 3.80 14.59
C ASP A 114 2.49 4.97 14.32
N GLU A 115 2.01 6.03 13.65
CA GLU A 115 2.83 7.15 13.19
C GLU A 115 3.66 7.77 14.32
N GLU A 116 3.05 8.06 15.46
CA GLU A 116 3.76 8.69 16.59
C GLU A 116 4.94 7.85 17.07
N GLU A 117 4.74 6.54 17.21
CA GLU A 117 5.78 5.60 17.65
C GLU A 117 6.88 5.45 16.60
N TYR A 118 6.48 5.31 15.33
CA TYR A 118 7.42 5.16 14.22
C TYR A 118 8.28 6.41 14.02
N MET A 119 7.68 7.60 14.03
CA MET A 119 8.38 8.88 13.90
C MET A 119 9.31 9.16 15.07
N ALA A 120 8.89 8.86 16.30
CA ALA A 120 9.75 9.00 17.48
C ALA A 120 11.02 8.14 17.39
N SER A 121 10.95 6.98 16.75
CA SER A 121 12.09 6.07 16.58
C SER A 121 13.08 6.50 15.49
N ARG A 122 12.72 7.46 14.63
CA ARG A 122 13.45 7.83 13.41
C ARG A 122 13.90 9.30 13.35
N ASP A 123 13.66 10.12 14.38
CA ASP A 123 14.00 11.55 14.43
C ASP A 123 13.48 12.36 13.22
N PHE A 124 12.28 12.08 12.75
CA PHE A 124 11.66 12.86 11.68
C PHE A 124 11.16 14.22 12.20
N TYR A 125 11.51 15.31 11.50
CA TYR A 125 11.16 16.69 11.85
C TYR A 125 10.00 17.29 11.06
N PHE A 126 9.41 16.53 10.13
CA PHE A 126 8.33 17.00 9.25
C PHE A 126 7.02 16.24 9.51
N ALA A 127 5.89 16.92 9.28
CA ALA A 127 4.60 16.27 9.32
C ALA A 127 4.50 15.22 8.20
N TYR A 128 4.29 13.96 8.55
CA TYR A 128 4.25 12.84 7.60
C TYR A 128 3.23 13.06 6.47
N GLU A 129 2.06 13.61 6.80
CA GLU A 129 1.00 13.90 5.85
C GLU A 129 1.38 14.91 4.76
N GLU A 130 2.37 15.78 5.03
CA GLU A 130 2.88 16.75 4.07
C GLU A 130 3.88 16.15 3.10
N MET A 131 4.46 14.99 3.45
CA MET A 131 5.53 14.34 2.70
C MET A 131 5.05 13.25 1.74
N VAL A 132 3.82 12.77 1.89
CA VAL A 132 3.34 11.60 1.15
C VAL A 132 2.33 11.97 0.07
N PRO A 133 2.39 11.30 -1.10
CA PRO A 133 1.59 11.63 -2.28
C PRO A 133 0.18 11.01 -2.25
N GLY A 134 -0.49 11.06 -1.13
CA GLY A 134 -1.84 10.50 -1.01
C GLY A 134 -2.46 10.71 0.36
N PRO A 135 -3.72 10.34 0.55
CA PRO A 135 -4.39 10.45 1.84
C PRO A 135 -3.73 9.55 2.89
N VAL A 136 -3.69 10.03 4.13
CA VAL A 136 -3.20 9.30 5.30
C VAL A 136 -4.36 8.96 6.22
N GLU A 137 -4.43 7.73 6.67
CA GLU A 137 -5.42 7.24 7.61
C GLU A 137 -4.74 6.51 8.77
N HIS A 138 -5.17 6.80 9.98
CA HIS A 138 -4.55 6.27 11.22
C HIS A 138 -5.33 5.12 11.85
N THR A 139 -6.53 4.84 11.34
CA THR A 139 -7.35 3.74 11.87
C THR A 139 -7.76 2.78 10.76
N PHE A 140 -7.82 1.49 11.08
CA PHE A 140 -8.22 0.46 10.13
C PHE A 140 -9.61 0.73 9.49
N PRO A 141 -10.66 1.13 10.24
CA PRO A 141 -11.95 1.44 9.61
C PRO A 141 -11.92 2.64 8.65
N ALA A 142 -11.14 3.67 8.95
CA ALA A 142 -11.00 4.84 8.08
C ALA A 142 -10.23 4.46 6.81
N MET A 143 -9.10 3.78 6.94
CA MET A 143 -8.29 3.26 5.84
C MET A 143 -9.14 2.38 4.91
N THR A 144 -9.90 1.44 5.45
CA THR A 144 -10.74 0.52 4.66
C THR A 144 -11.84 1.24 3.89
N ARG A 145 -12.51 2.22 4.53
CA ARG A 145 -13.52 3.06 3.83
C ARG A 145 -12.90 3.88 2.70
N LYS A 146 -11.73 4.48 2.96
CA LYS A 146 -11.00 5.26 1.96
C LYS A 146 -10.58 4.37 0.79
N ALA A 147 -9.99 3.20 1.05
CA ALA A 147 -9.59 2.23 0.04
C ALA A 147 -10.76 1.82 -0.86
N ALA A 148 -11.93 1.49 -0.28
CA ALA A 148 -13.11 1.12 -1.05
C ALA A 148 -13.58 2.22 -2.00
N ARG A 149 -13.57 3.48 -1.54
CA ARG A 149 -13.91 4.65 -2.38
C ARG A 149 -12.89 4.86 -3.49
N MET A 150 -11.60 4.77 -3.18
CA MET A 150 -10.53 4.96 -4.15
C MET A 150 -10.57 3.90 -5.25
N VAL A 151 -10.73 2.64 -4.90
CA VAL A 151 -10.85 1.53 -5.87
C VAL A 151 -12.09 1.69 -6.74
N ALA A 152 -13.20 2.18 -6.18
CA ALA A 152 -14.42 2.50 -6.93
C ALA A 152 -14.30 3.76 -7.82
N GLY A 153 -13.16 4.44 -7.83
CA GLY A 153 -12.96 5.70 -8.56
C GLY A 153 -13.71 6.89 -7.95
N GLN A 154 -14.12 6.79 -6.69
CA GLN A 154 -14.85 7.85 -5.98
C GLN A 154 -13.88 8.72 -5.18
N TRP A 155 -13.07 9.50 -5.88
CA TRP A 155 -12.16 10.47 -5.29
C TRP A 155 -12.88 11.77 -4.95
N ASP A 156 -12.46 12.42 -3.86
CA ASP A 156 -12.77 13.82 -3.63
C ASP A 156 -11.93 14.67 -4.61
N PRO A 157 -12.51 15.69 -5.29
CA PRO A 157 -11.75 16.52 -6.21
C PRO A 157 -10.50 17.16 -5.60
N THR A 158 -10.57 17.59 -4.33
CA THR A 158 -9.42 18.15 -3.61
C THR A 158 -8.33 17.10 -3.31
N GLU A 159 -8.71 15.87 -3.06
CA GLU A 159 -7.78 14.75 -2.91
C GLU A 159 -7.12 14.39 -4.25
N GLU A 160 -7.85 14.47 -5.35
CA GLU A 160 -7.32 14.20 -6.69
C GLU A 160 -6.34 15.27 -7.16
N GLU A 161 -6.63 16.55 -6.91
CA GLU A 161 -5.72 17.65 -7.20
C GLU A 161 -4.42 17.53 -6.41
N ARG A 162 -4.51 17.34 -5.09
CA ARG A 162 -3.35 17.12 -4.22
C ARG A 162 -2.51 15.93 -4.66
N LYS A 163 -3.14 14.85 -5.09
CA LYS A 163 -2.45 13.68 -5.62
C LYS A 163 -1.63 13.99 -6.86
N LYS A 164 -2.19 14.74 -7.81
CA LYS A 164 -1.49 15.10 -9.05
C LYS A 164 -0.24 15.93 -8.78
N ASP A 165 -0.37 16.93 -7.91
CA ASP A 165 0.73 17.83 -7.59
C ASP A 165 1.86 17.09 -6.85
N VAL A 166 1.55 16.35 -5.80
CA VAL A 166 2.56 15.63 -5.01
C VAL A 166 3.16 14.46 -5.78
N LEU A 167 2.40 13.77 -6.63
CA LEU A 167 2.94 12.72 -7.50
C LEU A 167 3.95 13.31 -8.50
N ALA A 168 3.66 14.46 -9.11
CA ALA A 168 4.58 15.14 -10.02
C ALA A 168 5.88 15.54 -9.32
N GLU A 169 5.80 16.18 -8.16
CA GLU A 169 6.97 16.57 -7.36
C GLU A 169 7.79 15.35 -6.91
N THR A 170 7.12 14.26 -6.50
CA THR A 170 7.79 13.03 -6.06
C THR A 170 8.49 12.32 -7.21
N ALA A 171 7.87 12.27 -8.38
CA ALA A 171 8.46 11.69 -9.59
C ALA A 171 9.70 12.50 -10.05
N ASP A 172 9.63 13.82 -10.04
CA ASP A 172 10.74 14.70 -10.39
C ASP A 172 11.91 14.54 -9.41
N ALA A 173 11.63 14.43 -8.11
CA ALA A 173 12.64 14.17 -7.09
C ALA A 173 13.33 12.81 -7.30
N ALA A 174 12.56 11.75 -7.58
CA ALA A 174 13.09 10.40 -7.84
C ALA A 174 13.97 10.39 -9.09
N LEU A 175 13.56 11.03 -10.18
CA LEU A 175 14.33 11.15 -11.42
C LEU A 175 15.64 11.92 -11.21
N SER A 176 15.62 12.97 -10.39
CA SER A 176 16.82 13.77 -10.08
C SER A 176 17.86 12.98 -9.27
N LEU A 177 17.43 12.05 -8.43
CA LEU A 177 18.32 11.18 -7.65
C LEU A 177 18.93 10.06 -8.50
N SER A 178 18.24 9.58 -9.52
CA SER A 178 18.74 8.53 -10.42
C SER A 178 19.81 9.03 -11.41
N GLN A 179 19.98 10.34 -11.54
CA GLN A 179 20.98 10.98 -12.43
C GLN A 179 22.30 11.35 -11.71
N ARG A 180 22.41 11.04 -10.42
CA ARG A 180 23.63 11.25 -9.61
C ARG A 180 24.35 9.94 -9.35
#